data_62d2de2f323585054ad2b7ff85eda19e
#
_entry.id   62d2de2f323585054ad2b7ff85eda19e
#
_cell.length_a   1.000
_cell.length_b   1.000
_cell.length_c   1.000
_cell.angle_alpha   90.00
_cell.angle_beta   90.00
_cell.angle_gamma   90.00
#
_symmetry.space_group_name_H-M   'P 1'
#
loop_
_entity.id
_entity.type
_entity.pdbx_description
1 polymer ?
#
loop_
_entity_poly.entity_id
_entity_poly.type
_entity_poly.pdbx_seq_one_letter_code
_entity_poly.pdbx_strand_id
1 'polypeptide(L)'
;MDLNESNVIEVLSELLHYIEADGGWLEFVEIDRNLDEQTRMYYGLREGEGAVVKVRLGGACSTCAMSAMTLKQGIEKKLMMEIPEVAGVIQVL
;
A
#
# COMPACT_ATOMS: atom_id res chain seq x y z
N MET A 1 -10.18 7.39 -8.82
CA MET A 1 -9.30 8.52 -8.41
C MET A 1 -8.00 8.48 -9.19
N ASP A 2 -7.45 9.63 -9.46
CA ASP A 2 -6.13 9.69 -10.09
C ASP A 2 -5.04 9.27 -9.09
N LEU A 3 -3.98 8.69 -9.59
CA LEU A 3 -2.86 8.29 -8.75
C LEU A 3 -1.97 9.49 -8.44
N ASN A 4 -2.13 10.03 -7.25
CA ASN A 4 -1.27 11.07 -6.70
C ASN A 4 -1.20 10.91 -5.19
N GLU A 5 -0.25 11.61 -4.58
CA GLU A 5 0.00 11.51 -3.14
C GLU A 5 -1.24 11.87 -2.32
N SER A 6 -1.92 12.94 -2.70
CA SER A 6 -3.10 13.43 -2.00
C SER A 6 -4.22 12.37 -1.97
N ASN A 7 -4.51 11.75 -3.10
CA ASN A 7 -5.55 10.73 -3.18
C ASN A 7 -5.15 9.45 -2.44
N VAL A 8 -3.88 9.07 -2.50
CA VAL A 8 -3.38 7.91 -1.75
C VAL A 8 -3.53 8.15 -0.25
N ILE A 9 -3.14 9.33 0.23
CA ILE A 9 -3.24 9.67 1.65
C ILE A 9 -4.71 9.68 2.08
N GLU A 10 -5.61 10.18 1.26
CA GLU A 10 -7.04 10.18 1.56
C GLU A 10 -7.58 8.76 1.77
N VAL A 11 -7.24 7.85 0.87
CA VAL A 11 -7.66 6.44 0.99
C VAL A 11 -7.06 5.79 2.23
N LEU A 12 -5.76 6.03 2.47
CA LEU A 12 -5.09 5.48 3.65
C LEU A 12 -5.69 6.03 4.95
N SER A 13 -6.13 7.29 4.97
CA SER A 13 -6.76 7.90 6.14
C SER A 13 -8.03 7.18 6.55
N GLU A 14 -8.80 6.70 5.59
CA GLU A 14 -10.02 5.92 5.87
C GLU A 14 -9.68 4.61 6.57
N LEU A 15 -8.55 4.00 6.23
CA LEU A 15 -8.11 2.74 6.82
C LEU A 15 -7.45 2.94 8.18
N LEU A 16 -6.87 4.11 8.41
CA LEU A 16 -6.11 4.40 9.61
C LEU A 16 -6.94 4.23 10.89
N HIS A 17 -8.22 4.58 10.85
CA HIS A 17 -9.11 4.40 11.99
C HIS A 17 -9.17 2.95 12.46
N TYR A 18 -9.25 2.01 11.52
CA TYR A 18 -9.30 0.58 11.84
C TYR A 18 -7.97 0.08 12.38
N ILE A 19 -6.88 0.58 11.80
CA ILE A 19 -5.53 0.19 12.19
C ILE A 19 -5.22 0.70 13.60
N GLU A 20 -5.55 1.95 13.89
CA GLU A 20 -5.31 2.54 15.21
C GLU A 20 -6.17 1.87 16.29
N ALA A 21 -7.40 1.46 15.94
CA ALA A 21 -8.27 0.76 16.88
C ALA A 21 -7.67 -0.57 17.36
N ASP A 22 -6.86 -1.21 16.51
CA ASP A 22 -6.17 -2.45 16.85
C ASP A 22 -4.78 -2.23 17.47
N GLY A 23 -4.44 -0.98 17.76
CA GLY A 23 -3.15 -0.64 18.39
C GLY A 23 -2.00 -0.50 17.42
N GLY A 24 -2.28 -0.41 16.12
CA GLY A 24 -1.26 -0.22 15.10
C GLY A 24 -1.22 1.19 14.55
N TRP A 25 -0.31 1.40 13.59
CA TRP A 25 -0.24 2.66 12.86
C TRP A 25 0.20 2.41 11.42
N LEU A 26 -0.10 3.36 10.56
CA LEU A 26 0.20 3.31 9.13
C LEU A 26 0.78 4.66 8.72
N GLU A 27 1.88 4.64 7.98
CA GLU A 27 2.51 5.83 7.44
C GLU A 27 2.73 5.69 5.94
N PHE A 28 2.32 6.70 5.18
CA PHE A 28 2.61 6.78 3.75
C PHE A 28 4.09 7.14 3.56
N VAL A 29 4.79 6.43 2.67
CA VAL A 29 6.20 6.69 2.37
C VAL A 29 6.34 7.35 1.01
N GLU A 30 5.98 6.64 -0.06
CA GLU A 30 6.09 7.18 -1.41
C GLU A 30 5.27 6.39 -2.42
N ILE A 31 5.07 6.99 -3.58
CA ILE A 31 4.54 6.31 -4.76
C ILE A 31 5.75 6.02 -5.66
N ASP A 32 6.03 4.75 -5.91
CA ASP A 32 7.15 4.34 -6.77
C ASP A 32 6.63 4.01 -8.15
N ARG A 33 7.00 4.84 -9.13
CA ARG A 33 6.64 4.64 -10.53
C ARG A 33 7.81 4.06 -11.34
N ASN A 34 9.02 4.04 -10.76
CA ASN A 34 10.23 3.50 -11.37
C ASN A 34 10.45 2.07 -10.92
N LEU A 35 9.56 1.18 -11.36
CA LEU A 35 9.63 -0.21 -10.96
C LEU A 35 10.74 -0.93 -11.73
N ASP A 36 11.54 -1.73 -11.02
CA ASP A 36 12.54 -2.57 -11.66
C ASP A 36 11.87 -3.76 -12.37
N GLU A 37 12.65 -4.48 -13.16
CA GLU A 37 12.13 -5.61 -13.92
C GLU A 37 11.53 -6.69 -13.04
N GLN A 38 12.16 -7.00 -11.91
CA GLN A 38 11.67 -8.03 -10.98
C GLN A 38 10.31 -7.64 -10.39
N THR A 39 10.17 -6.39 -9.97
CA THR A 39 8.91 -5.90 -9.41
C THR A 39 7.82 -5.91 -10.46
N ARG A 40 8.12 -5.48 -11.68
CA ARG A 40 7.14 -5.50 -12.77
C ARG A 40 6.70 -6.93 -13.08
N MET A 41 7.63 -7.87 -13.11
CA MET A 41 7.31 -9.27 -13.33
C MET A 41 6.43 -9.84 -12.23
N TYR A 42 6.73 -9.49 -10.98
CA TYR A 42 5.95 -9.94 -9.83
C TYR A 42 4.48 -9.50 -9.93
N TYR A 43 4.24 -8.27 -10.38
CA TYR A 43 2.88 -7.72 -10.52
C TYR A 43 2.28 -7.92 -11.91
N GLY A 44 3.01 -8.53 -12.84
CA GLY A 44 2.52 -8.75 -14.20
C GLY A 44 2.41 -7.48 -15.03
N LEU A 45 3.28 -6.51 -14.80
CA LEU A 45 3.24 -5.20 -15.44
C LEU A 45 4.20 -5.09 -16.61
N ARG A 46 3.83 -4.29 -17.59
CA ARG A 46 4.70 -3.90 -18.70
C ARG A 46 5.53 -2.69 -18.28
N GLU A 47 6.59 -2.41 -19.06
CA GLU A 47 7.42 -1.23 -18.83
C GLU A 47 6.58 0.05 -18.85
N GLY A 48 6.74 0.89 -17.82
CA GLY A 48 6.01 2.14 -17.69
C GLY A 48 4.57 2.01 -17.20
N GLU A 49 4.13 0.79 -16.89
CA GLU A 49 2.76 0.51 -16.46
C GLU A 49 2.70 0.36 -14.95
N GLY A 50 1.69 1.00 -14.34
CA GLY A 50 1.41 0.84 -12.92
C GLY A 50 2.37 1.56 -11.99
N ALA A 51 2.07 1.49 -10.71
CA ALA A 51 2.89 2.05 -9.64
C ALA A 51 2.67 1.26 -8.36
N VAL A 52 3.63 1.31 -7.46
CA VAL A 52 3.55 0.67 -6.16
C VAL A 52 3.54 1.74 -5.09
N VAL A 53 2.63 1.61 -4.13
CA VAL A 53 2.56 2.49 -2.97
C VAL A 53 3.38 1.88 -1.84
N LYS A 54 4.33 2.62 -1.32
CA LYS A 54 5.15 2.18 -0.19
C LYS A 54 4.63 2.76 1.10
N VAL A 55 4.46 1.91 2.10
CA VAL A 55 3.94 2.29 3.41
C VAL A 55 4.78 1.66 4.51
N ARG A 56 4.71 2.26 5.71
CA ARG A 56 5.22 1.65 6.94
C ARG A 56 4.06 1.28 7.82
N LEU A 57 4.16 0.12 8.42
CA LEU A 57 3.20 -0.37 9.42
C LEU A 57 3.93 -0.62 10.72
N GLY A 58 3.29 -0.31 11.84
CA GLY A 58 3.90 -0.51 13.15
C GLY A 58 2.87 -0.82 14.21
N GLY A 59 3.34 -0.92 15.46
CA GLY A 59 2.51 -1.29 16.59
C GLY A 59 2.09 -2.75 16.53
N ALA A 60 0.89 -3.06 16.99
CA ALA A 60 0.38 -4.43 17.02
C ALA A 60 0.30 -5.06 15.63
N CYS A 61 0.15 -4.25 14.58
CA CYS A 61 0.05 -4.75 13.20
C CYS A 61 1.37 -5.27 12.64
N SER A 62 2.51 -4.85 13.20
CA SER A 62 3.82 -5.26 12.72
C SER A 62 4.41 -6.45 13.48
N THR A 63 3.84 -6.81 14.63
CA THR A 63 4.39 -7.86 15.50
C THR A 63 3.88 -9.26 15.16
N CYS A 64 2.78 -9.36 14.44
CA CYS A 64 2.21 -10.63 14.01
C CYS A 64 2.28 -10.72 12.49
N ALA A 65 3.07 -11.67 11.98
CA ALA A 65 3.27 -11.81 10.53
C ALA A 65 1.97 -12.02 9.76
N MET A 66 1.05 -12.81 10.31
CA MET A 66 -0.24 -13.05 9.66
C MET A 66 -1.11 -11.81 9.64
N SER A 67 -1.15 -11.06 10.74
CA SER A 67 -1.93 -9.82 10.82
C SER A 67 -1.36 -8.76 9.88
N ALA A 68 -0.04 -8.64 9.81
CA ALA A 68 0.63 -7.70 8.91
C ALA A 68 0.33 -8.03 7.45
N MET A 69 0.36 -9.32 7.08
CA MET A 69 0.07 -9.75 5.72
C MET A 69 -1.40 -9.49 5.36
N THR A 70 -2.32 -9.83 6.24
CA THR A 70 -3.76 -9.60 6.02
C THR A 70 -4.06 -8.11 5.88
N LEU A 71 -3.44 -7.29 6.71
CA LEU A 71 -3.59 -5.85 6.66
C LEU A 71 -3.04 -5.27 5.36
N LYS A 72 -1.86 -5.72 4.95
CA LYS A 72 -1.27 -5.29 3.69
C LYS A 72 -2.19 -5.62 2.51
N GLN A 73 -2.77 -6.82 2.49
CA GLN A 73 -3.71 -7.22 1.44
C GLN A 73 -4.96 -6.36 1.44
N GLY A 74 -5.47 -6.01 2.61
CA GLY A 74 -6.63 -5.13 2.75
C GLY A 74 -6.36 -3.73 2.23
N ILE A 75 -5.20 -3.17 2.58
CA ILE A 75 -4.76 -1.86 2.10
C ILE A 75 -4.60 -1.88 0.58
N GLU A 76 -3.93 -2.90 0.06
CA GLU A 76 -3.68 -3.06 -1.36
C GLU A 76 -4.99 -3.13 -2.14
N LYS A 77 -5.93 -3.95 -1.67
CA LYS A 77 -7.23 -4.11 -2.29
C LYS A 77 -8.01 -2.78 -2.32
N LYS A 78 -8.02 -2.06 -1.20
CA LYS A 78 -8.72 -0.78 -1.10
C LYS A 78 -8.12 0.25 -2.05
N LEU A 79 -6.80 0.36 -2.08
CA LEU A 79 -6.12 1.29 -2.98
C LEU A 79 -6.37 0.94 -4.45
N MET A 80 -6.29 -0.34 -4.80
CA MET A 80 -6.51 -0.78 -6.17
C MET A 80 -7.95 -0.53 -6.64
N MET A 81 -8.92 -0.64 -5.73
CA MET A 81 -10.31 -0.35 -6.05
C MET A 81 -10.57 1.14 -6.27
N GLU A 82 -9.98 1.99 -5.43
CA GLU A 82 -10.18 3.43 -5.49
C GLU A 82 -9.28 4.10 -6.54
N ILE A 83 -8.07 3.56 -6.72
CA ILE A 83 -7.06 4.10 -7.64
C ILE A 83 -6.56 2.96 -8.52
N PRO A 84 -7.19 2.75 -9.69
CA PRO A 84 -6.86 1.59 -10.54
C PRO A 84 -5.41 1.52 -11.03
N GLU A 85 -4.70 2.65 -11.04
CA GLU A 85 -3.29 2.69 -11.46
C GLU A 85 -2.35 2.04 -10.44
N VAL A 86 -2.81 1.82 -9.21
CA VAL A 86 -2.01 1.15 -8.18
C VAL A 86 -1.93 -0.33 -8.50
N ALA A 87 -0.71 -0.83 -8.67
CA ALA A 87 -0.47 -2.26 -8.94
C ALA A 87 -0.36 -3.07 -7.65
N GLY A 88 0.12 -2.45 -6.59
CA GLY A 88 0.27 -3.12 -5.31
C GLY A 88 0.79 -2.20 -4.23
N VAL A 89 0.95 -2.75 -3.04
CA VAL A 89 1.45 -2.04 -1.86
C VAL A 89 2.65 -2.80 -1.31
N ILE A 90 3.70 -2.08 -0.99
CA ILE A 90 4.91 -2.64 -0.39
C ILE A 90 5.08 -2.03 1.00
N GLN A 91 5.25 -2.89 1.99
CA GLN A 91 5.61 -2.47 3.33
C GLN A 91 7.13 -2.29 3.39
N VAL A 92 7.58 -1.11 3.83
CA VAL A 92 9.00 -0.82 4.03
C VAL A 92 9.29 -0.71 5.54
N LEU A 93 10.54 -0.92 5.88
CA LEU A 93 10.97 -0.88 7.29
C LEU A 93 11.41 0.52 7.71
#